data_9bbd3dfb36c294f86a9757695e24167a
#
_entry.id   9bbd3dfb36c294f86a9757695e24167a
#
_cell.length_a   1.000
_cell.length_b   1.000
_cell.length_c   1.000
_cell.angle_alpha   90.00
_cell.angle_beta   90.00
_cell.angle_gamma   90.00
#
_symmetry.space_group_name_H-M   'P 1'
#
loop_
_entity.id
_entity.type
_entity.pdbx_description
1 polymer ?
#
loop_
_entity_poly.entity_id
_entity_poly.type
_entity_poly.pdbx_seq_one_letter_code
_entity_poly.pdbx_strand_id
1 'polypeptide(L)'
;VSKECIPFEDLEEVSLTKRCIGKDTCSKFKYFSTVYKGKPCQVACYYDDSGNLVGQKLRFPDKSFAVLGNISNRLYGSQLWAGGKKIVITEGEIDCLTVSQLQGNKWPVVSIPNGAQAAKKAIESNLEYLENFEEVILMFDMDDPGRKASEECAKILPAGKAYIANLPCKDPNECLSEGKGSEVLQAVWNAKPYRPDGIVSGTDLYEKCVTDIDDLKDSVEYPWKALQEKTKGARHGELYVFTSGSGMGKSTILRELEYYFGVQRGELCGIVALEESTRKTGMELMSIHLNKRLILNPECADESERGKAFNETIGNGKFFLYDHFGSLDSGNLLSKLRFMIVSLGCKRIFLDHISIVVSGMDTDEDGGERKAIDKLMTNLRSLVEETGATMFVVSHLKRPEKKGHEEGAQVSLSQLRGSGAIAQLSDMVIGLERNQQGDNPNVLTIRVLKNRFCGLTGVSGHLYYDQETGRLSDYDADHECPFDDEPEF
;
A
#
# COMPACT_ATOMS: atom_id res chain seq x y z
N VAL A 1 -27.29 -16.66 36.80
CA VAL A 1 -26.86 -17.23 38.09
C VAL A 1 -25.36 -17.36 38.00
N SER A 2 -24.60 -16.53 38.76
CA SER A 2 -23.14 -16.64 38.85
C SER A 2 -22.79 -17.99 39.49
N LYS A 3 -22.02 -18.82 38.80
CA LYS A 3 -21.52 -20.06 39.38
C LYS A 3 -20.54 -19.70 40.48
N GLU A 4 -20.68 -20.28 41.65
CA GLU A 4 -19.75 -20.09 42.76
C GLU A 4 -18.35 -20.55 42.39
N CYS A 5 -17.34 -19.85 42.90
CA CYS A 5 -15.93 -20.25 42.74
C CYS A 5 -15.64 -21.53 43.51
N ILE A 6 -14.67 -22.31 43.02
CA ILE A 6 -14.19 -23.52 43.69
C ILE A 6 -13.42 -23.07 44.95
N PRO A 7 -13.72 -23.65 46.12
CA PRO A 7 -13.01 -23.31 47.39
C PRO A 7 -11.49 -23.65 47.27
N PHE A 8 -10.64 -22.90 47.96
CA PHE A 8 -9.18 -23.10 47.92
C PHE A 8 -8.75 -24.47 48.45
N GLU A 9 -9.52 -25.07 49.35
CA GLU A 9 -9.30 -26.42 49.87
C GLU A 9 -9.43 -27.53 48.83
N ASP A 10 -10.15 -27.26 47.74
CA ASP A 10 -10.33 -28.17 46.62
C ASP A 10 -9.35 -27.91 45.45
N LEU A 11 -8.43 -26.98 45.63
CA LEU A 11 -7.41 -26.60 44.64
C LEU A 11 -6.05 -27.16 45.03
N GLU A 12 -5.37 -27.75 44.05
CA GLU A 12 -4.01 -28.32 44.23
C GLU A 12 -2.97 -27.41 43.59
N GLU A 13 -1.85 -27.18 44.31
CA GLU A 13 -0.69 -26.51 43.78
C GLU A 13 -0.08 -27.31 42.61
N VAL A 14 0.26 -26.64 41.54
CA VAL A 14 0.71 -27.26 40.31
C VAL A 14 2.04 -26.69 39.81
N SER A 15 2.83 -27.54 39.16
CA SER A 15 3.86 -27.13 38.21
C SER A 15 3.43 -27.54 36.81
N LEU A 16 3.60 -26.65 35.83
CA LEU A 16 3.23 -26.96 34.45
C LEU A 16 4.45 -27.45 33.67
N THR A 17 4.85 -28.70 33.97
CA THR A 17 6.11 -29.30 33.46
C THR A 17 6.19 -29.29 31.93
N LYS A 18 5.07 -29.60 31.24
CA LYS A 18 4.98 -29.53 29.75
C LYS A 18 5.08 -28.12 29.18
N ARG A 19 4.95 -27.12 30.01
CA ARG A 19 5.04 -25.68 29.69
C ARG A 19 6.29 -25.04 30.28
N CYS A 20 7.16 -25.80 30.89
CA CYS A 20 8.38 -25.35 31.57
C CYS A 20 8.13 -24.29 32.65
N ILE A 21 6.96 -24.31 33.33
CA ILE A 21 6.60 -23.36 34.39
C ILE A 21 6.66 -24.06 35.75
N GLY A 22 7.44 -23.47 36.66
CA GLY A 22 7.68 -24.00 38.02
C GLY A 22 6.53 -23.72 38.99
N LYS A 23 6.51 -24.48 40.07
CA LYS A 23 5.51 -24.40 41.14
C LYS A 23 5.46 -23.00 41.81
N ASP A 24 6.62 -22.38 42.04
CA ASP A 24 6.71 -21.08 42.71
C ASP A 24 5.99 -19.98 41.93
N THR A 25 6.10 -20.02 40.60
CA THR A 25 5.40 -19.08 39.74
C THR A 25 3.89 -19.31 39.76
N CYS A 26 3.45 -20.56 39.66
CA CYS A 26 2.05 -20.91 39.78
C CYS A 26 1.45 -20.51 41.13
N SER A 27 2.11 -20.79 42.24
CA SER A 27 1.69 -20.37 43.58
C SER A 27 1.60 -18.86 43.74
N LYS A 28 2.57 -18.11 43.25
CA LYS A 28 2.55 -16.65 43.25
C LYS A 28 1.32 -16.07 42.55
N PHE A 29 1.01 -16.58 41.39
CA PHE A 29 -0.10 -16.08 40.58
C PHE A 29 -1.44 -16.75 40.88
N LYS A 30 -1.49 -17.61 41.93
CA LYS A 30 -2.70 -18.36 42.29
C LYS A 30 -3.28 -19.17 41.13
N TYR A 31 -2.39 -19.92 40.50
CA TYR A 31 -2.70 -20.85 39.42
C TYR A 31 -2.63 -22.29 39.93
N PHE A 32 -3.73 -23.01 39.81
CA PHE A 32 -3.93 -24.32 40.45
C PHE A 32 -4.38 -25.39 39.45
N SER A 33 -4.45 -26.65 39.93
CA SER A 33 -5.16 -27.73 39.25
C SER A 33 -6.29 -28.26 40.15
N THR A 34 -7.30 -28.86 39.52
CA THR A 34 -8.40 -29.53 40.21
C THR A 34 -9.18 -30.43 39.24
N VAL A 35 -10.22 -31.10 39.77
CA VAL A 35 -11.20 -31.82 38.98
C VAL A 35 -12.56 -31.12 39.06
N TYR A 36 -13.02 -30.57 37.95
CA TYR A 36 -14.32 -29.90 37.90
C TYR A 36 -15.31 -30.71 37.05
N LYS A 37 -16.44 -31.14 37.67
CA LYS A 37 -17.46 -31.97 37.02
C LYS A 37 -16.89 -33.25 36.42
N GLY A 38 -15.96 -33.88 37.12
CA GLY A 38 -15.32 -35.13 36.69
C GLY A 38 -14.24 -34.97 35.61
N LYS A 39 -13.87 -33.74 35.24
CA LYS A 39 -12.81 -33.45 34.26
C LYS A 39 -11.66 -32.74 34.94
N PRO A 40 -10.39 -33.18 34.74
CA PRO A 40 -9.24 -32.40 35.21
C PRO A 40 -9.15 -31.08 34.53
N CYS A 41 -8.81 -30.04 35.28
CA CYS A 41 -8.63 -28.67 34.71
C CYS A 41 -7.58 -27.88 35.50
N GLN A 42 -7.07 -26.86 34.85
CA GLN A 42 -6.22 -25.82 35.46
C GLN A 42 -7.11 -24.63 35.81
N VAL A 43 -6.79 -23.93 36.90
CA VAL A 43 -7.61 -22.84 37.45
C VAL A 43 -6.76 -21.60 37.65
N ALA A 44 -7.09 -20.52 36.94
CA ALA A 44 -6.55 -19.18 37.15
C ALA A 44 -7.52 -18.37 38.04
N CYS A 45 -7.05 -17.89 39.18
CA CYS A 45 -7.85 -17.12 40.13
C CYS A 45 -7.71 -15.61 39.87
N TYR A 46 -8.86 -14.91 39.76
CA TYR A 46 -8.94 -13.46 39.52
C TYR A 46 -9.41 -12.73 40.79
N TYR A 47 -8.80 -11.59 41.07
CA TYR A 47 -9.02 -10.84 42.25
C TYR A 47 -9.51 -9.42 41.94
N ASP A 48 -10.23 -8.80 42.86
CA ASP A 48 -10.53 -7.37 42.82
C ASP A 48 -9.39 -6.52 43.40
N ASP A 49 -9.56 -5.19 43.34
CA ASP A 49 -8.56 -4.21 43.84
C ASP A 49 -8.37 -4.28 45.37
N SER A 50 -9.33 -4.92 46.09
CA SER A 50 -9.27 -5.16 47.52
C SER A 50 -8.63 -6.51 47.86
N GLY A 51 -8.22 -7.29 46.89
CA GLY A 51 -7.61 -8.63 47.05
C GLY A 51 -8.61 -9.76 47.33
N ASN A 52 -9.92 -9.56 47.05
CA ASN A 52 -10.91 -10.62 47.19
C ASN A 52 -11.01 -11.43 45.90
N LEU A 53 -11.18 -12.76 46.02
CA LEU A 53 -11.42 -13.64 44.90
C LEU A 53 -12.80 -13.31 44.27
N VAL A 54 -12.81 -12.93 42.98
CA VAL A 54 -14.04 -12.54 42.29
C VAL A 54 -14.42 -13.51 41.18
N GLY A 55 -13.46 -14.32 40.72
CA GLY A 55 -13.73 -15.33 39.70
C GLY A 55 -12.56 -16.24 39.42
N GLN A 56 -12.85 -17.31 38.71
CA GLN A 56 -11.89 -18.33 38.31
C GLN A 56 -12.11 -18.69 36.84
N LYS A 57 -11.03 -18.78 36.08
CA LYS A 57 -11.04 -19.29 34.70
C LYS A 57 -10.44 -20.69 34.69
N LEU A 58 -11.24 -21.65 34.26
CA LEU A 58 -10.89 -23.06 34.16
C LEU A 58 -10.45 -23.35 32.74
N ARG A 59 -9.30 -24.01 32.58
CA ARG A 59 -8.78 -24.50 31.30
C ARG A 59 -8.74 -26.02 31.30
N PHE A 60 -9.45 -26.62 30.35
CA PHE A 60 -9.51 -28.07 30.18
C PHE A 60 -8.46 -28.60 29.19
N PRO A 61 -8.13 -29.91 29.21
CA PRO A 61 -7.17 -30.51 28.30
C PRO A 61 -7.49 -30.38 26.82
N ASP A 62 -8.79 -30.31 26.49
CA ASP A 62 -9.30 -30.09 25.12
C ASP A 62 -9.20 -28.62 24.65
N LYS A 63 -8.52 -27.76 25.44
CA LYS A 63 -8.41 -26.30 25.23
C LYS A 63 -9.73 -25.53 25.36
N SER A 64 -10.80 -26.15 25.84
CA SER A 64 -12.03 -25.42 26.20
C SER A 64 -11.85 -24.69 27.55
N PHE A 65 -12.69 -23.67 27.77
CA PHE A 65 -12.66 -22.83 28.96
C PHE A 65 -14.04 -22.79 29.64
N ALA A 66 -14.02 -22.63 30.95
CA ALA A 66 -15.21 -22.25 31.71
C ALA A 66 -14.85 -21.13 32.69
N VAL A 67 -15.82 -20.30 33.02
CA VAL A 67 -15.66 -19.20 33.99
C VAL A 67 -16.63 -19.40 35.13
N LEU A 68 -16.12 -19.26 36.34
CA LEU A 68 -16.85 -19.23 37.59
C LEU A 68 -16.71 -17.83 38.20
N GLY A 69 -17.78 -17.29 38.82
CA GLY A 69 -17.77 -15.93 39.31
C GLY A 69 -17.76 -14.89 38.17
N ASN A 70 -17.08 -13.77 38.38
CA ASN A 70 -17.00 -12.65 37.42
C ASN A 70 -15.53 -12.21 37.19
N ILE A 71 -14.99 -12.58 36.04
CA ILE A 71 -13.64 -12.17 35.60
C ILE A 71 -13.68 -11.03 34.58
N SER A 72 -14.86 -10.50 34.25
CA SER A 72 -15.05 -9.55 33.15
C SER A 72 -14.11 -8.36 33.26
N ASN A 73 -13.33 -8.18 32.17
CA ASN A 73 -12.40 -7.08 31.98
C ASN A 73 -11.29 -6.93 33.05
N ARG A 74 -11.08 -7.89 33.94
CA ARG A 74 -10.03 -7.85 34.95
C ARG A 74 -8.73 -8.43 34.38
N LEU A 75 -7.61 -7.77 34.68
CA LEU A 75 -6.29 -8.28 34.31
C LEU A 75 -5.85 -9.36 35.30
N TYR A 76 -5.49 -10.55 34.80
CA TYR A 76 -4.98 -11.62 35.63
C TYR A 76 -3.61 -11.25 36.22
N GLY A 77 -3.46 -11.41 37.51
CA GLY A 77 -2.23 -11.08 38.24
C GLY A 77 -2.10 -9.61 38.68
N SER A 78 -3.10 -8.76 38.40
CA SER A 78 -3.05 -7.33 38.76
C SER A 78 -2.92 -7.08 40.27
N GLN A 79 -3.48 -7.93 41.12
CA GLN A 79 -3.38 -7.87 42.57
C GLN A 79 -1.93 -7.97 43.10
N LEU A 80 -0.98 -8.39 42.30
CA LEU A 80 0.42 -8.56 42.69
C LEU A 80 1.25 -7.28 42.53
N TRP A 81 0.73 -6.26 41.85
CA TRP A 81 1.49 -5.12 41.38
C TRP A 81 0.72 -3.81 41.60
N ALA A 82 1.23 -2.94 42.49
CA ALA A 82 0.59 -1.66 42.74
C ALA A 82 1.01 -0.54 41.75
N GLY A 83 2.16 -0.69 41.08
CA GLY A 83 2.71 0.28 40.14
C GLY A 83 4.19 -0.01 39.84
N GLY A 84 4.81 0.77 38.98
CA GLY A 84 6.22 0.62 38.63
C GLY A 84 6.62 1.31 37.34
N LYS A 85 7.86 1.08 36.92
CA LYS A 85 8.36 1.67 35.67
C LYS A 85 7.74 0.99 34.44
N LYS A 86 7.70 -0.35 34.43
CA LYS A 86 7.18 -1.12 33.31
C LYS A 86 6.18 -2.17 33.78
N ILE A 87 5.14 -2.41 32.99
CA ILE A 87 4.26 -3.56 33.13
C ILE A 87 4.15 -4.27 31.77
N VAL A 88 4.23 -5.59 31.75
CA VAL A 88 3.99 -6.40 30.57
C VAL A 88 2.57 -6.94 30.60
N ILE A 89 1.84 -6.82 29.50
CA ILE A 89 0.49 -7.37 29.33
C ILE A 89 0.56 -8.44 28.26
N THR A 90 0.24 -9.68 28.62
CA THR A 90 0.20 -10.83 27.71
C THR A 90 -1.24 -11.18 27.32
N GLU A 91 -1.41 -12.00 26.27
CA GLU A 91 -2.74 -12.42 25.80
C GLU A 91 -3.36 -13.50 26.71
N GLY A 92 -2.56 -14.39 27.25
CA GLY A 92 -3.00 -15.52 28.05
C GLY A 92 -2.34 -15.64 29.42
N GLU A 93 -3.00 -16.35 30.35
CA GLU A 93 -2.49 -16.57 31.70
C GLU A 93 -1.17 -17.36 31.70
N ILE A 94 -1.02 -18.33 30.78
CA ILE A 94 0.20 -19.15 30.64
C ILE A 94 1.37 -18.26 30.22
N ASP A 95 1.14 -17.31 29.33
CA ASP A 95 2.16 -16.37 28.87
C ASP A 95 2.57 -15.42 29.95
N CYS A 96 1.58 -14.95 30.74
CA CYS A 96 1.84 -14.15 31.95
C CYS A 96 2.76 -14.91 32.94
N LEU A 97 2.46 -16.16 33.24
CA LEU A 97 3.30 -17.01 34.10
C LEU A 97 4.70 -17.17 33.50
N THR A 98 4.78 -17.39 32.20
CA THR A 98 6.05 -17.57 31.47
C THR A 98 6.94 -16.36 31.59
N VAL A 99 6.41 -15.17 31.25
CA VAL A 99 7.17 -13.93 31.31
C VAL A 99 7.60 -13.61 32.75
N SER A 100 6.69 -13.79 33.72
CA SER A 100 7.02 -13.57 35.13
C SER A 100 8.12 -14.50 35.61
N GLN A 101 8.08 -15.79 35.28
CA GLN A 101 9.12 -16.74 35.62
C GLN A 101 10.48 -16.35 35.04
N LEU A 102 10.52 -16.00 33.76
CA LEU A 102 11.74 -15.56 33.08
C LEU A 102 12.32 -14.29 33.75
N GLN A 103 11.47 -13.42 34.28
CA GLN A 103 11.87 -12.24 35.03
C GLN A 103 12.14 -12.52 36.53
N GLY A 104 12.24 -13.79 36.93
CA GLY A 104 12.48 -14.21 38.31
C GLY A 104 11.33 -13.86 39.26
N ASN A 105 10.12 -13.74 38.74
CA ASN A 105 8.90 -13.36 39.49
C ASN A 105 8.96 -11.99 40.23
N LYS A 106 9.76 -11.04 39.70
CA LYS A 106 10.04 -9.79 40.41
C LYS A 106 9.40 -8.57 39.75
N TRP A 107 9.04 -8.66 38.48
CA TRP A 107 8.59 -7.50 37.71
C TRP A 107 7.13 -7.63 37.30
N PRO A 108 6.42 -6.51 37.09
CA PRO A 108 4.99 -6.51 36.80
C PRO A 108 4.67 -7.19 35.46
N VAL A 109 3.86 -8.23 35.53
CA VAL A 109 3.28 -8.93 34.38
C VAL A 109 1.84 -9.25 34.68
N VAL A 110 0.96 -9.05 33.74
CA VAL A 110 -0.47 -9.35 33.80
C VAL A 110 -0.94 -9.95 32.47
N SER A 111 -2.10 -10.58 32.43
CA SER A 111 -2.73 -10.95 31.16
C SER A 111 -4.16 -10.49 31.04
N ILE A 112 -4.63 -10.34 29.79
CA ILE A 112 -6.04 -10.10 29.51
C ILE A 112 -6.87 -11.36 29.70
N PRO A 113 -8.17 -11.24 30.12
CA PRO A 113 -8.96 -12.43 30.54
C PRO A 113 -9.49 -13.28 29.39
N ASN A 114 -9.78 -12.71 28.22
CA ASN A 114 -10.56 -13.35 27.16
C ASN A 114 -9.91 -13.28 25.76
N GLY A 115 -8.57 -13.22 25.70
CA GLY A 115 -7.81 -13.21 24.43
C GLY A 115 -7.96 -11.94 23.60
N ALA A 116 -7.35 -11.94 22.40
CA ALA A 116 -7.20 -10.77 21.54
C ALA A 116 -8.50 -10.02 21.27
N GLN A 117 -9.62 -10.71 21.02
CA GLN A 117 -10.91 -10.07 20.68
C GLN A 117 -11.48 -9.19 21.80
N ALA A 118 -11.18 -9.49 23.05
CA ALA A 118 -11.65 -8.73 24.20
C ALA A 118 -10.57 -7.77 24.76
N ALA A 119 -9.39 -7.74 24.18
CA ALA A 119 -8.23 -7.01 24.65
C ALA A 119 -8.51 -5.52 24.84
N LYS A 120 -9.06 -4.89 23.81
CA LYS A 120 -9.42 -3.46 23.83
C LYS A 120 -10.26 -3.10 25.04
N LYS A 121 -11.35 -3.82 25.27
CA LYS A 121 -12.27 -3.57 26.39
C LYS A 121 -11.61 -3.84 27.76
N ALA A 122 -10.72 -4.84 27.83
CA ALA A 122 -9.98 -5.12 29.06
C ALA A 122 -9.02 -3.95 29.40
N ILE A 123 -8.30 -3.43 28.41
CA ILE A 123 -7.42 -2.27 28.59
C ILE A 123 -8.22 -1.01 28.98
N GLU A 124 -9.31 -0.70 28.26
CA GLU A 124 -10.19 0.44 28.57
C GLU A 124 -10.69 0.40 30.02
N SER A 125 -11.07 -0.78 30.52
CA SER A 125 -11.59 -0.95 31.89
C SER A 125 -10.50 -0.85 32.96
N ASN A 126 -9.21 -0.90 32.61
CA ASN A 126 -8.10 -0.88 33.54
C ASN A 126 -7.14 0.31 33.33
N LEU A 127 -7.58 1.36 32.62
CA LEU A 127 -6.72 2.53 32.33
C LEU A 127 -6.20 3.17 33.60
N GLU A 128 -7.04 3.39 34.61
CA GLU A 128 -6.65 3.97 35.91
C GLU A 128 -5.57 3.11 36.62
N TYR A 129 -5.70 1.79 36.61
CA TYR A 129 -4.68 0.88 37.11
C TYR A 129 -3.36 0.99 36.31
N LEU A 130 -3.46 1.04 34.99
CA LEU A 130 -2.30 1.13 34.12
C LEU A 130 -1.60 2.50 34.16
N GLU A 131 -2.27 3.54 34.64
CA GLU A 131 -1.65 4.84 34.89
C GLU A 131 -0.54 4.80 35.95
N ASN A 132 -0.58 3.83 36.86
CA ASN A 132 0.44 3.63 37.89
C ASN A 132 1.80 3.13 37.34
N PHE A 133 1.90 2.86 36.03
CA PHE A 133 3.11 2.42 35.36
C PHE A 133 3.57 3.46 34.34
N GLU A 134 4.87 3.67 34.19
CA GLU A 134 5.42 4.61 33.20
C GLU A 134 5.30 4.06 31.79
N GLU A 135 5.57 2.76 31.58
CA GLU A 135 5.55 2.07 30.32
C GLU A 135 4.65 0.82 30.39
N VAL A 136 3.76 0.66 29.40
CA VAL A 136 2.89 -0.50 29.25
C VAL A 136 3.34 -1.27 28.00
N ILE A 137 3.90 -2.46 28.20
CA ILE A 137 4.43 -3.31 27.12
C ILE A 137 3.38 -4.33 26.74
N LEU A 138 2.83 -4.22 25.53
CA LEU A 138 1.90 -5.18 24.94
C LEU A 138 2.70 -6.31 24.31
N MET A 139 2.57 -7.53 24.83
CA MET A 139 3.23 -8.75 24.37
C MET A 139 2.16 -9.80 24.08
N PHE A 140 1.44 -9.64 22.97
CA PHE A 140 0.40 -10.52 22.51
C PHE A 140 0.95 -11.55 21.51
N ASP A 141 0.12 -12.50 21.09
CA ASP A 141 0.52 -13.51 20.11
C ASP A 141 0.99 -12.87 18.81
N MET A 142 2.00 -13.46 18.16
CA MET A 142 2.57 -12.94 16.90
C MET A 142 1.76 -13.32 15.65
N ASP A 143 0.52 -13.76 15.83
CA ASP A 143 -0.43 -13.96 14.73
C ASP A 143 -1.20 -12.67 14.39
N ASP A 144 -1.94 -12.67 13.26
CA ASP A 144 -2.65 -11.47 12.80
C ASP A 144 -3.66 -10.91 13.82
N PRO A 145 -4.48 -11.73 14.52
CA PRO A 145 -5.36 -11.26 15.57
C PRO A 145 -4.62 -10.58 16.72
N GLY A 146 -3.52 -11.19 17.21
CA GLY A 146 -2.74 -10.66 18.32
C GLY A 146 -2.04 -9.35 17.97
N ARG A 147 -1.46 -9.23 16.75
CA ARG A 147 -0.85 -7.98 16.26
C ARG A 147 -1.87 -6.85 16.17
N LYS A 148 -3.04 -7.13 15.58
CA LYS A 148 -4.13 -6.16 15.48
C LYS A 148 -4.62 -5.70 16.84
N ALA A 149 -4.79 -6.64 17.78
CA ALA A 149 -5.19 -6.33 19.15
C ALA A 149 -4.14 -5.46 19.86
N SER A 150 -2.84 -5.72 19.68
CA SER A 150 -1.75 -4.88 20.22
C SER A 150 -1.86 -3.43 19.74
N GLU A 151 -2.08 -3.23 18.44
CA GLU A 151 -2.23 -1.89 17.87
C GLU A 151 -3.50 -1.18 18.37
N GLU A 152 -4.63 -1.90 18.42
CA GLU A 152 -5.89 -1.33 18.95
C GLU A 152 -5.78 -0.95 20.44
N CYS A 153 -5.10 -1.77 21.25
CA CYS A 153 -4.85 -1.48 22.65
C CYS A 153 -3.88 -0.31 22.82
N ALA A 154 -2.84 -0.23 21.99
CA ALA A 154 -1.87 0.85 22.04
C ALA A 154 -2.49 2.23 21.75
N LYS A 155 -3.51 2.28 20.87
CA LYS A 155 -4.25 3.53 20.54
C LYS A 155 -5.07 4.09 21.70
N ILE A 156 -5.42 3.26 22.69
CA ILE A 156 -6.23 3.67 23.86
C ILE A 156 -5.37 4.19 24.98
N LEU A 157 -4.15 3.65 25.10
CA LEU A 157 -3.23 4.09 26.14
C LEU A 157 -2.76 5.54 25.89
N PRO A 158 -2.47 6.30 26.94
CA PRO A 158 -1.94 7.66 26.80
C PRO A 158 -0.72 7.70 25.88
N ALA A 159 -0.57 8.79 25.12
CA ALA A 159 0.52 8.97 24.19
C ALA A 159 1.89 8.79 24.85
N GLY A 160 2.76 7.99 24.24
CA GLY A 160 4.10 7.70 24.76
C GLY A 160 4.16 6.60 25.82
N LYS A 161 3.02 6.05 26.27
CA LYS A 161 2.95 5.02 27.31
C LYS A 161 2.94 3.59 26.77
N ALA A 162 2.42 3.41 25.56
CA ALA A 162 2.30 2.10 24.92
C ALA A 162 3.60 1.69 24.23
N TYR A 163 4.02 0.46 24.46
CA TYR A 163 5.14 -0.20 23.79
C TYR A 163 4.67 -1.56 23.24
N ILE A 164 5.18 -1.97 22.10
CA ILE A 164 4.88 -3.28 21.51
C ILE A 164 6.13 -4.11 21.50
N ALA A 165 6.05 -5.31 22.07
CA ALA A 165 7.10 -6.30 22.07
C ALA A 165 6.89 -7.29 20.93
N ASN A 166 7.94 -7.61 20.16
CA ASN A 166 7.93 -8.61 19.12
C ASN A 166 8.72 -9.83 19.54
N LEU A 167 8.13 -11.02 19.37
CA LEU A 167 8.73 -12.31 19.69
C LEU A 167 9.16 -13.04 18.43
N PRO A 168 10.20 -13.91 18.52
CA PRO A 168 10.62 -14.75 17.39
C PRO A 168 9.73 -16.00 17.20
N CYS A 169 8.86 -16.30 18.16
CA CYS A 169 7.90 -17.40 18.13
C CYS A 169 6.48 -16.86 18.22
N LYS A 170 5.49 -17.73 18.19
CA LYS A 170 4.10 -17.32 18.27
C LYS A 170 3.75 -16.59 19.57
N ASP A 171 4.15 -17.16 20.70
CA ASP A 171 3.83 -16.67 22.04
C ASP A 171 5.03 -16.85 23.00
N PRO A 172 5.04 -16.20 24.18
CA PRO A 172 6.11 -16.32 25.17
C PRO A 172 6.35 -17.75 25.64
N ASN A 173 5.30 -18.57 25.79
CA ASN A 173 5.44 -19.94 26.26
C ASN A 173 6.04 -20.87 25.21
N GLU A 174 5.74 -20.65 23.94
CA GLU A 174 6.41 -21.36 22.84
C GLU A 174 7.90 -21.04 22.83
N CYS A 175 8.28 -19.75 22.96
CA CYS A 175 9.69 -19.36 23.08
C CYS A 175 10.39 -20.05 24.24
N LEU A 176 9.76 -20.14 25.41
CA LEU A 176 10.35 -20.83 26.58
C LEU A 176 10.52 -22.32 26.30
N SER A 177 9.53 -22.97 25.70
CA SER A 177 9.53 -24.40 25.39
C SER A 177 10.58 -24.77 24.33
N GLU A 178 10.92 -23.83 23.43
CA GLU A 178 11.98 -23.96 22.44
C GLU A 178 13.39 -23.57 22.96
N GLY A 179 13.51 -23.25 24.25
CA GLY A 179 14.79 -22.81 24.84
C GLY A 179 15.18 -21.35 24.52
N LYS A 180 14.27 -20.56 23.97
CA LYS A 180 14.47 -19.14 23.58
C LYS A 180 14.00 -18.15 24.67
N GLY A 181 14.04 -18.53 25.94
CA GLY A 181 13.57 -17.67 27.04
C GLY A 181 14.34 -16.34 27.18
N SER A 182 15.62 -16.31 26.80
CA SER A 182 16.42 -15.07 26.75
C SER A 182 15.87 -14.05 25.74
N GLU A 183 15.30 -14.52 24.63
CA GLU A 183 14.74 -13.65 23.59
C GLU A 183 13.43 -13.01 24.03
N VAL A 184 12.64 -13.69 24.89
CA VAL A 184 11.46 -13.08 25.52
C VAL A 184 11.88 -11.90 26.41
N LEU A 185 12.95 -12.07 27.22
CA LEU A 185 13.47 -10.97 28.03
C LEU A 185 14.00 -9.83 27.16
N GLN A 186 14.71 -10.14 26.09
CA GLN A 186 15.17 -9.11 25.14
C GLN A 186 14.01 -8.38 24.50
N ALA A 187 12.91 -9.07 24.15
CA ALA A 187 11.72 -8.46 23.59
C ALA A 187 11.06 -7.45 24.55
N VAL A 188 11.08 -7.73 25.86
CA VAL A 188 10.62 -6.74 26.86
C VAL A 188 11.51 -5.50 26.88
N TRP A 189 12.85 -5.67 26.85
CA TRP A 189 13.79 -4.55 26.87
C TRP A 189 13.81 -3.75 25.56
N ASN A 190 13.64 -4.41 24.42
CA ASN A 190 13.67 -3.84 23.09
C ASN A 190 12.27 -3.48 22.57
N ALA A 191 11.24 -3.51 23.43
CA ALA A 191 9.89 -3.13 23.05
C ALA A 191 9.89 -1.71 22.46
N LYS A 192 9.29 -1.57 21.28
CA LYS A 192 9.27 -0.27 20.57
C LYS A 192 8.07 0.56 21.05
N PRO A 193 8.25 1.87 21.30
CA PRO A 193 7.12 2.73 21.58
C PRO A 193 6.14 2.69 20.42
N TYR A 194 4.87 2.51 20.74
CA TYR A 194 3.81 2.61 19.74
C TYR A 194 3.78 4.03 19.16
N ARG A 195 3.81 4.09 17.85
CA ARG A 195 3.66 5.33 17.10
C ARG A 195 2.44 5.20 16.21
N PRO A 196 1.56 6.19 16.12
CA PRO A 196 0.48 6.20 15.15
C PRO A 196 1.01 5.95 13.73
N ASP A 197 0.17 5.33 12.89
CA ASP A 197 0.52 5.06 11.50
C ASP A 197 1.09 6.32 10.82
N GLY A 198 2.17 6.14 10.08
CA GLY A 198 2.84 7.22 9.35
C GLY A 198 3.96 7.94 10.13
N ILE A 199 4.16 7.68 11.43
CA ILE A 199 5.27 8.25 12.20
C ILE A 199 6.42 7.24 12.29
N VAL A 200 7.50 7.47 11.55
CA VAL A 200 8.70 6.62 11.50
C VAL A 200 9.88 7.33 12.16
N SER A 201 10.69 6.61 12.94
CA SER A 201 11.95 7.16 13.47
C SER A 201 13.00 7.23 12.37
N GLY A 202 13.79 8.32 12.35
CA GLY A 202 14.95 8.40 11.45
C GLY A 202 15.94 7.24 11.61
N THR A 203 16.11 6.72 12.83
CA THR A 203 16.96 5.55 13.12
C THR A 203 16.44 4.26 12.47
N ASP A 204 15.13 4.12 12.31
CA ASP A 204 14.49 2.94 11.68
C ASP A 204 14.60 2.97 10.14
N LEU A 205 15.07 4.09 9.57
CA LEU A 205 15.25 4.27 8.13
C LEU A 205 16.64 3.86 7.61
N TYR A 206 17.56 3.45 8.51
CA TYR A 206 18.95 3.16 8.11
C TYR A 206 19.02 2.16 6.95
N GLU A 207 18.35 1.01 7.07
CA GLU A 207 18.36 -0.01 6.01
C GLU A 207 17.80 0.55 4.71
N LYS A 208 16.65 1.20 4.76
CA LYS A 208 16.01 1.79 3.57
C LYS A 208 16.83 2.89 2.90
N CYS A 209 17.60 3.68 3.68
CA CYS A 209 18.36 4.80 3.14
C CYS A 209 19.79 4.44 2.75
N VAL A 210 20.36 3.39 3.31
CA VAL A 210 21.79 3.07 3.16
C VAL A 210 22.01 1.73 2.45
N THR A 211 21.17 0.73 2.69
CA THR A 211 21.35 -0.62 2.16
C THR A 211 20.50 -0.87 0.90
N ASP A 212 19.27 -0.38 0.87
CA ASP A 212 18.32 -0.58 -0.24
C ASP A 212 18.47 0.49 -1.35
N ILE A 213 19.71 0.82 -1.68
CA ILE A 213 20.02 1.83 -2.74
C ILE A 213 19.57 1.34 -4.12
N ASP A 214 19.40 0.05 -4.33
CA ASP A 214 19.00 -0.50 -5.63
C ASP A 214 17.59 -0.07 -6.04
N ASP A 215 16.68 0.16 -5.09
CA ASP A 215 15.35 0.74 -5.35
C ASP A 215 15.44 2.17 -5.94
N LEU A 216 16.49 2.92 -5.62
CA LEU A 216 16.73 4.27 -6.17
C LEU A 216 17.21 4.25 -7.62
N LYS A 217 17.81 3.14 -8.06
CA LYS A 217 18.29 2.94 -9.44
C LYS A 217 17.22 2.40 -10.37
N ASP A 218 16.03 2.05 -9.84
CA ASP A 218 14.99 1.33 -10.54
C ASP A 218 14.14 2.27 -11.42
N SER A 219 14.83 3.04 -12.28
CA SER A 219 14.21 3.80 -13.36
C SER A 219 14.34 3.04 -14.68
N VAL A 220 13.23 2.89 -15.38
CA VAL A 220 13.22 2.32 -16.72
C VAL A 220 13.36 3.45 -17.73
N GLU A 221 14.34 3.34 -18.61
CA GLU A 221 14.55 4.31 -19.67
C GLU A 221 13.33 4.39 -20.61
N TYR A 222 13.11 5.55 -21.18
CA TYR A 222 12.10 5.75 -22.22
C TYR A 222 12.66 5.37 -23.60
N PRO A 223 11.79 5.04 -24.58
CA PRO A 223 12.25 4.69 -25.93
C PRO A 223 12.86 5.87 -26.70
N TRP A 224 12.64 7.10 -26.23
CA TRP A 224 13.11 8.32 -26.89
C TRP A 224 14.02 9.15 -25.99
N LYS A 225 15.11 9.66 -26.55
CA LYS A 225 16.01 10.60 -25.87
C LYS A 225 15.29 11.90 -25.49
N ALA A 226 14.40 12.36 -26.39
CA ALA A 226 13.58 13.55 -26.15
C ALA A 226 12.75 13.48 -24.85
N LEU A 227 12.33 12.31 -24.42
CA LEU A 227 11.63 12.14 -23.14
C LEU A 227 12.60 11.82 -21.99
N GLN A 228 13.67 11.07 -22.28
CA GLN A 228 14.64 10.59 -21.28
C GLN A 228 15.48 11.71 -20.65
N GLU A 229 15.90 12.72 -21.42
CA GLU A 229 16.91 13.68 -20.98
C GLU A 229 16.56 14.43 -19.69
N LYS A 230 15.35 14.94 -19.58
CA LYS A 230 14.92 15.68 -18.38
C LYS A 230 14.17 14.84 -17.37
N THR A 231 13.51 13.77 -17.80
CA THR A 231 12.72 12.90 -16.89
C THR A 231 13.59 11.91 -16.13
N LYS A 232 14.73 11.50 -16.69
CA LYS A 232 15.64 10.46 -16.16
C LYS A 232 14.97 9.10 -16.03
N GLY A 233 13.98 8.78 -16.87
CA GLY A 233 13.26 7.52 -16.93
C GLY A 233 11.96 7.48 -16.12
N ALA A 234 11.26 6.36 -16.26
CA ALA A 234 10.03 6.05 -15.54
C ALA A 234 10.34 5.28 -14.26
N ARG A 235 9.97 5.79 -13.09
CA ARG A 235 10.23 5.18 -11.79
C ARG A 235 9.01 4.48 -11.22
N HIS A 236 9.24 3.49 -10.39
CA HIS A 236 8.18 2.83 -9.64
C HIS A 236 7.55 3.80 -8.61
N GLY A 237 6.25 3.64 -8.36
CA GLY A 237 5.54 4.46 -7.38
C GLY A 237 5.34 5.92 -7.78
N GLU A 238 5.47 6.27 -9.09
CA GLU A 238 5.27 7.62 -9.59
C GLU A 238 4.04 7.75 -10.51
N LEU A 239 3.43 8.92 -10.42
CA LEU A 239 2.27 9.33 -11.20
C LEU A 239 2.68 10.36 -12.26
N TYR A 240 2.64 9.96 -13.52
CA TYR A 240 2.99 10.76 -14.70
C TYR A 240 1.73 11.26 -15.39
N VAL A 241 1.69 12.54 -15.71
CA VAL A 241 0.58 13.15 -16.45
C VAL A 241 1.08 13.66 -17.79
N PHE A 242 0.48 13.16 -18.88
CA PHE A 242 0.65 13.70 -20.22
C PHE A 242 -0.50 14.64 -20.57
N THR A 243 -0.18 15.81 -21.07
CA THR A 243 -1.18 16.83 -21.40
C THR A 243 -0.87 17.54 -22.70
N SER A 244 -1.91 17.87 -23.43
CA SER A 244 -1.82 18.71 -24.67
C SER A 244 -3.19 19.22 -25.07
N GLY A 245 -3.24 20.05 -26.09
CA GLY A 245 -4.46 20.35 -26.84
C GLY A 245 -5.09 19.10 -27.48
N SER A 246 -6.31 19.23 -27.97
CA SER A 246 -6.99 18.14 -28.69
C SER A 246 -6.25 17.81 -29.99
N GLY A 247 -6.13 16.51 -30.34
CA GLY A 247 -5.49 16.08 -31.59
C GLY A 247 -3.96 16.22 -31.66
N MET A 248 -3.30 16.54 -30.53
CA MET A 248 -1.83 16.77 -30.48
C MET A 248 -0.99 15.50 -30.27
N GLY A 249 -1.58 14.30 -30.24
CA GLY A 249 -0.84 13.03 -30.16
C GLY A 249 -0.72 12.42 -28.75
N LYS A 250 -1.58 12.82 -27.77
CA LYS A 250 -1.60 12.20 -26.42
C LYS A 250 -1.75 10.70 -26.43
N SER A 251 -2.79 10.21 -27.10
CA SER A 251 -3.04 8.76 -27.19
C SER A 251 -1.95 8.05 -28.01
N THR A 252 -1.35 8.73 -29.01
CA THR A 252 -0.24 8.17 -29.78
C THR A 252 0.99 7.92 -28.90
N ILE A 253 1.39 8.89 -28.06
CA ILE A 253 2.55 8.72 -27.19
C ILE A 253 2.28 7.66 -26.11
N LEU A 254 1.06 7.59 -25.55
CA LEU A 254 0.71 6.51 -24.63
C LEU A 254 0.77 5.14 -25.29
N ARG A 255 0.23 5.02 -26.50
CA ARG A 255 0.23 3.76 -27.27
C ARG A 255 1.65 3.25 -27.56
N GLU A 256 2.56 4.16 -27.89
CA GLU A 256 3.98 3.82 -28.07
C GLU A 256 4.62 3.37 -26.76
N LEU A 257 4.29 4.03 -25.62
CA LEU A 257 4.78 3.63 -24.31
C LEU A 257 4.20 2.27 -23.86
N GLU A 258 2.93 2.01 -24.12
CA GLU A 258 2.30 0.70 -23.90
C GLU A 258 3.03 -0.40 -24.68
N TYR A 259 3.29 -0.16 -25.97
CA TYR A 259 4.06 -1.07 -26.80
C TYR A 259 5.48 -1.27 -26.26
N TYR A 260 6.15 -0.20 -25.89
CA TYR A 260 7.50 -0.27 -25.34
C TYR A 260 7.55 -1.10 -24.06
N PHE A 261 6.74 -0.78 -23.06
CA PHE A 261 6.77 -1.49 -21.79
C PHE A 261 6.25 -2.93 -21.90
N GLY A 262 5.14 -3.15 -22.62
CA GLY A 262 4.49 -4.46 -22.69
C GLY A 262 5.15 -5.42 -23.68
N VAL A 263 5.64 -4.93 -24.83
CA VAL A 263 6.24 -5.77 -25.86
C VAL A 263 7.76 -5.79 -25.76
N GLN A 264 8.41 -4.63 -25.78
CA GLN A 264 9.87 -4.58 -25.83
C GLN A 264 10.52 -4.87 -24.47
N ARG A 265 9.90 -4.40 -23.37
CA ARG A 265 10.40 -4.65 -22.01
C ARG A 265 9.77 -5.88 -21.33
N GLY A 266 8.67 -6.40 -21.86
CA GLY A 266 7.98 -7.57 -21.33
C GLY A 266 7.33 -7.35 -19.96
N GLU A 267 7.03 -6.10 -19.58
CA GLU A 267 6.39 -5.75 -18.32
C GLU A 267 4.87 -5.96 -18.40
N LEU A 268 4.23 -6.30 -17.27
CA LEU A 268 2.78 -6.41 -17.19
C LEU A 268 2.15 -5.01 -17.17
N CYS A 269 1.28 -4.75 -18.15
CA CYS A 269 0.63 -3.48 -18.40
C CYS A 269 -0.88 -3.58 -18.22
N GLY A 270 -1.48 -2.66 -17.49
CA GLY A 270 -2.92 -2.45 -17.41
C GLY A 270 -3.32 -1.22 -18.23
N ILE A 271 -4.27 -1.38 -19.16
CA ILE A 271 -4.72 -0.31 -20.04
C ILE A 271 -6.19 0.00 -19.77
N VAL A 272 -6.48 1.27 -19.50
CA VAL A 272 -7.82 1.82 -19.32
C VAL A 272 -8.00 2.96 -20.33
N ALA A 273 -8.40 2.60 -21.55
CA ALA A 273 -8.68 3.53 -22.64
C ALA A 273 -10.19 3.79 -22.71
N LEU A 274 -10.64 4.93 -22.19
CA LEU A 274 -12.06 5.22 -21.99
C LEU A 274 -12.74 5.84 -23.22
N GLU A 275 -11.95 6.32 -24.19
CA GLU A 275 -12.44 6.92 -25.42
C GLU A 275 -12.51 5.93 -26.60
N GLU A 276 -12.02 4.71 -26.41
CA GLU A 276 -11.97 3.75 -27.50
C GLU A 276 -12.23 2.31 -27.02
N SER A 277 -12.59 1.45 -27.99
CA SER A 277 -12.79 0.03 -27.69
C SER A 277 -11.48 -0.72 -27.53
N THR A 278 -11.49 -1.78 -26.72
CA THR A 278 -10.35 -2.70 -26.54
C THR A 278 -9.85 -3.28 -27.86
N ARG A 279 -10.75 -3.50 -28.84
CA ARG A 279 -10.40 -3.90 -30.20
C ARG A 279 -9.52 -2.86 -30.90
N LYS A 280 -9.89 -1.56 -30.80
CA LYS A 280 -9.12 -0.48 -31.42
C LYS A 280 -7.74 -0.39 -30.80
N THR A 281 -7.64 -0.43 -29.48
CA THR A 281 -6.37 -0.47 -28.74
C THR A 281 -5.48 -1.61 -29.21
N GLY A 282 -6.03 -2.83 -29.32
CA GLY A 282 -5.29 -3.99 -29.83
C GLY A 282 -4.79 -3.82 -31.25
N MET A 283 -5.65 -3.30 -32.15
CA MET A 283 -5.24 -3.02 -33.53
C MET A 283 -4.16 -1.95 -33.65
N GLU A 284 -4.16 -0.95 -32.78
CA GLU A 284 -3.11 0.08 -32.74
C GLU A 284 -1.76 -0.50 -32.27
N LEU A 285 -1.74 -1.35 -31.25
CA LEU A 285 -0.53 -2.05 -30.82
C LEU A 285 0.04 -2.95 -31.92
N MET A 286 -0.82 -3.67 -32.63
CA MET A 286 -0.41 -4.45 -33.82
C MET A 286 0.11 -3.56 -34.96
N SER A 287 -0.50 -2.39 -35.16
CA SER A 287 -0.06 -1.39 -36.14
C SER A 287 1.36 -0.89 -35.87
N ILE A 288 1.65 -0.59 -34.62
CA ILE A 288 2.98 -0.19 -34.16
C ILE A 288 4.00 -1.31 -34.44
N HIS A 289 3.65 -2.56 -34.11
CA HIS A 289 4.51 -3.72 -34.31
C HIS A 289 4.85 -3.95 -35.78
N LEU A 290 3.87 -3.84 -36.67
CA LEU A 290 4.02 -4.03 -38.08
C LEU A 290 4.59 -2.82 -38.84
N ASN A 291 4.67 -1.65 -38.19
CA ASN A 291 4.91 -0.35 -38.84
C ASN A 291 3.92 -0.11 -40.01
N LYS A 292 2.65 -0.48 -39.79
CA LYS A 292 1.56 -0.36 -40.75
C LYS A 292 0.30 0.18 -40.08
N ARG A 293 -0.46 1.01 -40.76
CA ARG A 293 -1.69 1.59 -40.18
C ARG A 293 -2.91 0.70 -40.43
N LEU A 294 -3.05 -0.40 -39.69
CA LEU A 294 -4.12 -1.39 -39.84
C LEU A 294 -5.53 -0.80 -39.76
N ILE A 295 -5.74 0.24 -38.99
CA ILE A 295 -7.06 0.87 -38.84
C ILE A 295 -7.43 1.69 -40.08
N LEU A 296 -6.46 2.35 -40.70
CA LEU A 296 -6.68 3.11 -41.94
C LEU A 296 -6.75 2.26 -43.18
N ASN A 297 -5.90 1.23 -43.23
CA ASN A 297 -5.82 0.30 -44.32
C ASN A 297 -5.75 -1.14 -43.79
N PRO A 298 -6.89 -1.79 -43.50
CA PRO A 298 -6.92 -3.14 -42.94
C PRO A 298 -6.31 -4.20 -43.89
N GLU A 299 -6.21 -3.91 -45.17
CA GLU A 299 -5.70 -4.82 -46.21
C GLU A 299 -4.16 -4.76 -46.34
N CYS A 300 -3.49 -3.83 -45.62
CA CYS A 300 -2.03 -3.71 -45.68
C CYS A 300 -1.28 -4.91 -45.06
N ALA A 301 -1.99 -5.78 -44.33
CA ALA A 301 -1.48 -7.02 -43.76
C ALA A 301 -2.50 -8.15 -43.96
N ASP A 302 -2.06 -9.33 -44.31
CA ASP A 302 -2.92 -10.51 -44.43
C ASP A 302 -3.30 -11.10 -43.05
N GLU A 303 -4.17 -12.12 -43.03
CA GLU A 303 -4.64 -12.72 -41.77
C GLU A 303 -3.50 -13.41 -41.00
N SER A 304 -2.55 -14.04 -41.68
CA SER A 304 -1.41 -14.70 -41.06
C SER A 304 -0.47 -13.68 -40.41
N GLU A 305 -0.20 -12.57 -41.09
CA GLU A 305 0.62 -11.47 -40.60
C GLU A 305 -0.04 -10.79 -39.38
N ARG A 306 -1.35 -10.52 -39.44
CA ARG A 306 -2.12 -10.02 -38.31
C ARG A 306 -2.13 -10.98 -37.12
N GLY A 307 -2.26 -12.30 -37.38
CA GLY A 307 -2.24 -13.33 -36.33
C GLY A 307 -0.90 -13.40 -35.61
N LYS A 308 0.22 -13.27 -36.33
CA LYS A 308 1.56 -13.19 -35.73
C LYS A 308 1.70 -11.92 -34.88
N ALA A 309 1.36 -10.77 -35.46
CA ALA A 309 1.42 -9.50 -34.75
C ALA A 309 0.55 -9.51 -33.48
N PHE A 310 -0.64 -10.13 -33.54
CA PHE A 310 -1.46 -10.30 -32.34
C PHE A 310 -0.75 -11.07 -31.22
N ASN A 311 -0.18 -12.24 -31.58
CA ASN A 311 0.52 -13.08 -30.60
C ASN A 311 1.78 -12.42 -30.02
N GLU A 312 2.47 -11.60 -30.81
CA GLU A 312 3.68 -10.89 -30.38
C GLU A 312 3.39 -9.58 -29.63
N THR A 313 2.15 -9.07 -29.68
CA THR A 313 1.69 -7.85 -29.03
C THR A 313 0.64 -8.15 -27.96
N ILE A 314 -0.62 -7.84 -28.25
CA ILE A 314 -1.72 -7.90 -27.28
C ILE A 314 -1.98 -9.32 -26.74
N GLY A 315 -1.68 -10.33 -27.52
CA GLY A 315 -1.80 -11.76 -27.17
C GLY A 315 -0.60 -12.35 -26.43
N ASN A 316 0.45 -11.58 -26.16
CA ASN A 316 1.68 -12.06 -25.50
C ASN A 316 1.54 -12.31 -23.98
N GLY A 317 0.35 -12.09 -23.42
CA GLY A 317 0.07 -12.26 -21.98
C GLY A 317 0.59 -11.13 -21.08
N LYS A 318 1.04 -10.00 -21.64
CA LYS A 318 1.53 -8.86 -20.87
C LYS A 318 0.53 -7.71 -20.73
N PHE A 319 -0.62 -7.81 -21.38
CA PHE A 319 -1.61 -6.75 -21.43
C PHE A 319 -2.93 -7.18 -20.80
N PHE A 320 -3.47 -6.32 -19.94
CA PHE A 320 -4.81 -6.41 -19.38
C PHE A 320 -5.57 -5.13 -19.71
N LEU A 321 -6.66 -5.26 -20.46
CA LEU A 321 -7.45 -4.12 -20.91
C LEU A 321 -8.77 -4.06 -20.13
N TYR A 322 -9.16 -2.85 -19.74
CA TYR A 322 -10.47 -2.62 -19.17
C TYR A 322 -11.48 -2.39 -20.30
N ASP A 323 -12.39 -3.35 -20.47
CA ASP A 323 -13.48 -3.23 -21.42
C ASP A 323 -14.64 -2.50 -20.75
N HIS A 324 -14.87 -1.27 -21.19
CA HIS A 324 -15.83 -0.37 -20.58
C HIS A 324 -17.11 -0.26 -21.40
N PHE A 325 -18.23 -0.60 -20.76
CA PHE A 325 -19.57 -0.36 -21.26
C PHE A 325 -20.39 0.39 -20.21
N GLY A 326 -20.61 1.69 -20.41
CA GLY A 326 -21.47 2.51 -19.56
C GLY A 326 -20.78 3.62 -18.75
N SER A 327 -21.48 4.24 -17.84
CA SER A 327 -20.96 5.32 -16.99
C SER A 327 -19.93 4.78 -15.99
N LEU A 328 -18.83 5.50 -15.83
CA LEU A 328 -17.77 5.20 -14.87
C LEU A 328 -18.02 5.92 -13.56
N ASP A 329 -18.24 5.15 -12.51
CA ASP A 329 -18.06 5.63 -11.14
C ASP A 329 -16.58 5.52 -10.74
N SER A 330 -16.05 6.56 -10.10
CA SER A 330 -14.64 6.61 -9.65
C SER A 330 -14.28 5.48 -8.69
N GLY A 331 -15.21 5.04 -7.83
CA GLY A 331 -15.00 3.93 -6.91
C GLY A 331 -14.82 2.61 -7.65
N ASN A 332 -15.58 2.39 -8.72
CA ASN A 332 -15.47 1.22 -9.56
C ASN A 332 -14.14 1.21 -10.35
N LEU A 333 -13.73 2.35 -10.90
CA LEU A 333 -12.44 2.48 -11.59
C LEU A 333 -11.27 2.13 -10.65
N LEU A 334 -11.23 2.71 -9.46
CA LEU A 334 -10.17 2.43 -8.48
C LEU A 334 -10.08 0.96 -8.08
N SER A 335 -11.23 0.29 -7.91
CA SER A 335 -11.28 -1.15 -7.64
C SER A 335 -10.70 -1.96 -8.79
N LYS A 336 -10.96 -1.59 -10.05
CA LYS A 336 -10.40 -2.25 -11.23
C LYS A 336 -8.89 -2.02 -11.35
N LEU A 337 -8.43 -0.79 -11.14
CA LEU A 337 -7.01 -0.47 -11.13
C LEU A 337 -6.27 -1.24 -10.03
N ARG A 338 -6.82 -1.28 -8.81
CA ARG A 338 -6.26 -2.07 -7.70
C ARG A 338 -6.18 -3.56 -8.05
N PHE A 339 -7.22 -4.12 -8.67
CA PHE A 339 -7.23 -5.51 -9.12
C PHE A 339 -6.14 -5.77 -10.18
N MET A 340 -6.01 -4.90 -11.19
CA MET A 340 -4.94 -5.01 -12.19
C MET A 340 -3.55 -4.99 -11.55
N ILE A 341 -3.31 -4.12 -10.58
CA ILE A 341 -2.01 -3.99 -9.95
C ILE A 341 -1.74 -5.15 -8.98
N VAL A 342 -2.65 -5.38 -8.03
CA VAL A 342 -2.40 -6.31 -6.91
C VAL A 342 -2.63 -7.76 -7.32
N SER A 343 -3.72 -8.04 -8.06
CA SER A 343 -4.10 -9.41 -8.39
C SER A 343 -3.47 -9.91 -9.70
N LEU A 344 -3.35 -9.04 -10.71
CA LEU A 344 -2.77 -9.39 -12.01
C LEU A 344 -1.28 -9.02 -12.11
N GLY A 345 -0.72 -8.27 -11.15
CA GLY A 345 0.69 -7.91 -11.09
C GLY A 345 1.12 -6.82 -12.09
N CYS A 346 0.18 -6.01 -12.60
CA CYS A 346 0.52 -4.93 -13.53
C CYS A 346 1.43 -3.89 -12.87
N LYS A 347 2.61 -3.72 -13.41
CA LYS A 347 3.58 -2.71 -12.94
C LYS A 347 3.38 -1.35 -13.58
N ARG A 348 2.82 -1.31 -14.79
CA ARG A 348 2.55 -0.10 -15.57
C ARG A 348 1.05 0.01 -15.83
N ILE A 349 0.48 1.15 -15.49
CA ILE A 349 -0.94 1.45 -15.72
C ILE A 349 -1.03 2.66 -16.65
N PHE A 350 -1.87 2.54 -17.67
CA PHE A 350 -2.16 3.59 -18.64
C PHE A 350 -3.63 3.97 -18.56
N LEU A 351 -3.92 5.25 -18.29
CA LEU A 351 -5.28 5.78 -18.14
C LEU A 351 -5.51 6.94 -19.13
N ASP A 352 -6.27 6.71 -20.17
CA ASP A 352 -6.67 7.69 -21.18
C ASP A 352 -8.20 7.86 -21.19
N HIS A 353 -8.77 8.98 -20.69
CA HIS A 353 -8.22 10.09 -19.93
C HIS A 353 -9.12 10.40 -18.70
N ILE A 354 -8.59 11.14 -17.72
CA ILE A 354 -9.25 11.39 -16.42
C ILE A 354 -10.56 12.20 -16.52
N SER A 355 -10.72 13.06 -17.52
CA SER A 355 -11.93 13.89 -17.62
C SER A 355 -13.22 13.10 -17.89
N ILE A 356 -13.13 11.90 -18.51
CA ILE A 356 -14.29 11.02 -18.74
C ILE A 356 -14.77 10.41 -17.43
N VAL A 357 -13.86 10.03 -16.55
CA VAL A 357 -14.21 9.50 -15.23
C VAL A 357 -15.07 10.49 -14.45
N VAL A 358 -14.75 11.75 -14.58
CA VAL A 358 -15.43 12.84 -13.85
C VAL A 358 -16.77 13.19 -14.48
N SER A 359 -16.92 13.11 -15.83
CA SER A 359 -18.18 13.40 -16.51
C SER A 359 -19.30 12.39 -16.22
N GLY A 360 -18.97 11.21 -15.68
CA GLY A 360 -19.92 10.20 -15.20
C GLY A 360 -20.38 10.37 -13.75
N MET A 361 -19.91 11.41 -13.04
CA MET A 361 -20.34 11.72 -11.68
C MET A 361 -21.46 12.77 -11.71
N ASP A 362 -22.44 12.64 -10.82
CA ASP A 362 -23.46 13.67 -10.60
C ASP A 362 -22.79 14.96 -10.08
N THR A 363 -22.64 15.93 -10.97
CA THR A 363 -21.95 17.20 -10.70
C THR A 363 -22.94 18.37 -10.58
N ASP A 364 -24.13 18.14 -10.05
CA ASP A 364 -25.21 19.13 -9.98
C ASP A 364 -24.91 20.35 -9.07
N GLU A 365 -23.77 20.38 -8.38
CA GLU A 365 -23.34 21.51 -7.56
C GLU A 365 -22.21 22.32 -8.23
N ASP A 366 -22.22 23.64 -8.05
CA ASP A 366 -21.17 24.56 -8.47
C ASP A 366 -19.78 24.09 -8.00
N GLY A 367 -18.89 23.78 -8.93
CA GLY A 367 -17.55 23.24 -8.65
C GLY A 367 -17.46 21.72 -8.55
N GLY A 368 -18.51 20.96 -8.90
CA GLY A 368 -18.55 19.49 -8.84
C GLY A 368 -17.43 18.79 -9.65
N GLU A 369 -17.18 19.19 -10.91
CA GLU A 369 -16.11 18.64 -11.74
C GLU A 369 -14.72 18.82 -11.09
N ARG A 370 -14.44 19.98 -10.51
CA ARG A 370 -13.16 20.26 -9.85
C ARG A 370 -12.94 19.37 -8.62
N LYS A 371 -13.95 19.29 -7.73
CA LYS A 371 -13.88 18.44 -6.54
C LYS A 371 -13.72 16.96 -6.90
N ALA A 372 -14.40 16.52 -7.95
CA ALA A 372 -14.32 15.15 -8.44
C ALA A 372 -12.92 14.81 -8.99
N ILE A 373 -12.29 15.72 -9.74
CA ILE A 373 -10.89 15.59 -10.19
C ILE A 373 -9.94 15.57 -9.00
N ASP A 374 -10.12 16.45 -8.01
CA ASP A 374 -9.29 16.48 -6.80
C ASP A 374 -9.33 15.16 -6.04
N LYS A 375 -10.53 14.61 -5.85
CA LYS A 375 -10.74 13.30 -5.20
C LYS A 375 -10.14 12.16 -6.01
N LEU A 376 -10.35 12.15 -7.33
CA LEU A 376 -9.78 11.13 -8.21
C LEU A 376 -8.25 11.14 -8.16
N MET A 377 -7.62 12.31 -8.32
CA MET A 377 -6.17 12.45 -8.27
C MET A 377 -5.59 12.04 -6.91
N THR A 378 -6.26 12.39 -5.81
CA THR A 378 -5.87 11.95 -4.46
C THR A 378 -5.89 10.42 -4.35
N ASN A 379 -6.95 9.79 -4.84
CA ASN A 379 -7.08 8.33 -4.80
C ASN A 379 -6.07 7.62 -5.70
N LEU A 380 -5.81 8.15 -6.92
CA LEU A 380 -4.79 7.61 -7.81
C LEU A 380 -3.39 7.73 -7.19
N ARG A 381 -3.08 8.87 -6.55
CA ARG A 381 -1.81 9.07 -5.84
C ARG A 381 -1.63 8.06 -4.70
N SER A 382 -2.66 7.89 -3.85
CA SER A 382 -2.63 6.90 -2.77
C SER A 382 -2.43 5.48 -3.31
N LEU A 383 -3.13 5.11 -4.39
CA LEU A 383 -2.98 3.79 -5.01
C LEU A 383 -1.56 3.54 -5.52
N VAL A 384 -0.95 4.53 -6.16
CA VAL A 384 0.43 4.48 -6.67
C VAL A 384 1.43 4.33 -5.51
N GLU A 385 1.27 5.10 -4.44
CA GLU A 385 2.14 5.02 -3.24
C GLU A 385 2.01 3.68 -2.50
N GLU A 386 0.79 3.17 -2.34
CA GLU A 386 0.54 1.91 -1.65
C GLU A 386 1.09 0.70 -2.42
N THR A 387 1.01 0.74 -3.75
CA THR A 387 1.29 -0.44 -4.59
C THR A 387 2.66 -0.42 -5.25
N GLY A 388 3.31 0.75 -5.32
CA GLY A 388 4.55 0.92 -6.06
C GLY A 388 4.40 0.86 -7.58
N ALA A 389 3.18 0.79 -8.12
CA ALA A 389 2.94 0.79 -9.56
C ALA A 389 3.26 2.16 -10.18
N THR A 390 3.70 2.17 -11.44
CA THR A 390 3.84 3.42 -12.21
C THR A 390 2.56 3.68 -12.98
N MET A 391 2.05 4.89 -12.93
CA MET A 391 0.83 5.24 -13.63
C MET A 391 1.05 6.39 -14.61
N PHE A 392 0.64 6.18 -15.86
CA PHE A 392 0.64 7.17 -16.95
C PHE A 392 -0.79 7.59 -17.22
N VAL A 393 -1.06 8.87 -17.05
CA VAL A 393 -2.41 9.43 -17.12
C VAL A 393 -2.47 10.54 -18.15
N VAL A 394 -3.52 10.55 -18.97
CA VAL A 394 -3.80 11.66 -19.90
C VAL A 394 -4.76 12.66 -19.26
N SER A 395 -4.42 13.93 -19.39
CA SER A 395 -5.29 15.06 -19.04
C SER A 395 -5.43 16.04 -20.18
N HIS A 396 -6.62 16.60 -20.35
CA HIS A 396 -6.87 17.66 -21.34
C HIS A 396 -6.51 19.03 -20.79
N LEU A 397 -6.17 19.95 -21.72
CA LEU A 397 -6.00 21.36 -21.43
C LEU A 397 -7.30 22.15 -21.63
N LYS A 398 -7.44 23.26 -20.92
CA LYS A 398 -8.40 24.29 -21.26
C LYS A 398 -8.01 24.93 -22.59
N ARG A 399 -9.01 25.33 -23.38
CA ARG A 399 -8.74 26.10 -24.60
C ARG A 399 -8.07 27.43 -24.23
N PRO A 400 -6.97 27.76 -24.88
CA PRO A 400 -6.31 29.07 -24.66
C PRO A 400 -7.19 30.21 -25.17
N GLU A 401 -7.06 31.38 -24.53
CA GLU A 401 -7.87 32.55 -24.87
C GLU A 401 -7.46 33.26 -26.18
N LYS A 402 -6.24 33.03 -26.65
CA LYS A 402 -5.68 33.74 -27.83
C LYS A 402 -5.29 32.78 -28.94
N LYS A 403 -4.08 32.22 -28.89
CA LYS A 403 -3.52 31.32 -29.92
C LYS A 403 -3.85 29.87 -29.59
N GLY A 404 -4.40 29.10 -30.54
CA GLY A 404 -4.75 27.70 -30.35
C GLY A 404 -3.51 26.82 -30.14
N HIS A 405 -3.68 25.72 -29.45
CA HIS A 405 -2.59 24.72 -29.31
C HIS A 405 -2.21 24.13 -30.67
N GLU A 406 -3.17 23.97 -31.57
CA GLU A 406 -3.01 23.56 -32.98
C GLU A 406 -2.14 24.51 -33.80
N GLU A 407 -2.01 25.75 -33.37
CA GLU A 407 -1.15 26.78 -33.97
C GLU A 407 0.22 26.86 -33.29
N GLY A 408 0.55 25.95 -32.38
CA GLY A 408 1.82 25.90 -31.66
C GLY A 408 1.86 26.76 -30.41
N ALA A 409 0.72 27.01 -29.75
CA ALA A 409 0.74 27.67 -28.44
C ALA A 409 1.44 26.79 -27.40
N GLN A 410 2.31 27.44 -26.63
CA GLN A 410 3.04 26.78 -25.55
C GLN A 410 2.11 26.25 -24.46
N VAL A 411 2.39 25.05 -23.98
CA VAL A 411 1.64 24.40 -22.88
C VAL A 411 2.16 24.87 -21.52
N SER A 412 1.26 25.11 -20.57
CA SER A 412 1.59 25.48 -19.20
C SER A 412 0.72 24.74 -18.17
N LEU A 413 1.21 24.64 -16.92
CA LEU A 413 0.46 24.03 -15.81
C LEU A 413 -0.88 24.74 -15.51
N SER A 414 -0.96 26.05 -15.73
CA SER A 414 -2.18 26.84 -15.51
C SER A 414 -3.34 26.49 -16.46
N GLN A 415 -3.02 25.84 -17.57
CA GLN A 415 -3.99 25.42 -18.58
C GLN A 415 -4.57 24.03 -18.32
N LEU A 416 -4.09 23.29 -17.32
CA LEU A 416 -4.67 21.98 -16.96
C LEU A 416 -6.15 22.13 -16.63
N ARG A 417 -6.99 21.32 -17.30
CA ARG A 417 -8.44 21.37 -17.13
C ARG A 417 -8.83 20.80 -15.76
N GLY A 418 -9.65 21.56 -15.04
CA GLY A 418 -10.31 21.13 -13.82
C GLY A 418 -9.62 21.59 -12.55
N SER A 419 -8.41 21.17 -12.23
CA SER A 419 -7.88 21.41 -10.88
C SER A 419 -6.36 21.56 -10.82
N GLY A 420 -5.91 22.38 -9.86
CA GLY A 420 -4.52 22.43 -9.40
C GLY A 420 -4.02 21.08 -8.82
N ALA A 421 -4.92 20.19 -8.41
CA ALA A 421 -4.57 18.88 -7.87
C ALA A 421 -3.81 18.01 -8.89
N ILE A 422 -4.13 18.11 -10.17
CA ILE A 422 -3.39 17.41 -11.23
C ILE A 422 -1.91 17.79 -11.18
N ALA A 423 -1.62 19.08 -11.15
CA ALA A 423 -0.26 19.58 -11.04
C ALA A 423 0.37 19.28 -9.67
N GLN A 424 -0.39 19.30 -8.59
CA GLN A 424 0.09 19.10 -7.23
C GLN A 424 0.44 17.64 -6.92
N LEU A 425 -0.44 16.71 -7.28
CA LEU A 425 -0.38 15.30 -6.89
C LEU A 425 0.43 14.43 -7.85
N SER A 426 0.63 14.86 -9.11
CA SER A 426 1.54 14.16 -10.02
C SER A 426 3.01 14.38 -9.65
N ASP A 427 3.85 13.38 -9.92
CA ASP A 427 5.31 13.49 -9.77
C ASP A 427 5.92 14.19 -10.98
N MET A 428 5.34 13.97 -12.15
CA MET A 428 5.78 14.60 -13.39
C MET A 428 4.58 15.01 -14.26
N VAL A 429 4.70 16.16 -14.89
CA VAL A 429 3.74 16.64 -15.89
C VAL A 429 4.50 16.94 -17.18
N ILE A 430 4.08 16.30 -18.26
CA ILE A 430 4.69 16.38 -19.57
C ILE A 430 3.66 16.99 -20.55
N GLY A 431 4.01 18.13 -21.09
CA GLY A 431 3.26 18.81 -22.14
C GLY A 431 3.72 18.39 -23.52
N LEU A 432 2.77 18.16 -24.41
CA LEU A 432 3.01 17.89 -25.83
C LEU A 432 2.56 19.11 -26.64
N GLU A 433 3.48 19.67 -27.42
CA GLU A 433 3.23 20.83 -28.26
C GLU A 433 3.45 20.47 -29.74
N ARG A 434 2.54 20.87 -30.61
CA ARG A 434 2.63 20.61 -32.03
C ARG A 434 2.01 21.79 -32.80
N ASN A 435 2.75 22.33 -33.77
CA ASN A 435 2.19 23.35 -34.67
C ASN A 435 1.72 22.66 -35.97
N GLN A 436 0.43 22.31 -35.99
CA GLN A 436 -0.15 21.65 -37.16
C GLN A 436 -0.35 22.57 -38.37
N GLN A 437 -0.24 23.89 -38.18
CA GLN A 437 -0.38 24.89 -39.22
C GLN A 437 0.97 25.50 -39.64
N GLY A 438 2.09 25.03 -39.05
CA GLY A 438 3.44 25.51 -39.34
C GLY A 438 4.14 24.68 -40.44
N ASP A 439 5.39 25.06 -40.71
CA ASP A 439 6.22 24.43 -41.74
C ASP A 439 6.51 22.95 -41.47
N ASN A 440 6.61 22.55 -40.20
CA ASN A 440 6.89 21.19 -39.77
C ASN A 440 5.71 20.61 -38.94
N PRO A 441 4.55 20.30 -39.56
CA PRO A 441 3.34 19.90 -38.83
C PRO A 441 3.45 18.53 -38.15
N ASN A 442 4.48 17.75 -38.44
CA ASN A 442 4.71 16.42 -37.87
C ASN A 442 5.70 16.41 -36.71
N VAL A 443 6.30 17.54 -36.36
CA VAL A 443 7.20 17.65 -35.24
C VAL A 443 6.43 17.91 -33.94
N LEU A 444 6.67 17.08 -32.94
CA LEU A 444 6.09 17.15 -31.60
C LEU A 444 7.15 17.55 -30.62
N THR A 445 6.96 18.69 -29.93
CA THR A 445 7.88 19.14 -28.86
C THR A 445 7.44 18.53 -27.52
N ILE A 446 8.36 17.92 -26.84
CA ILE A 446 8.20 17.41 -25.47
C ILE A 446 8.66 18.49 -24.49
N ARG A 447 7.74 18.92 -23.65
CA ARG A 447 8.02 19.92 -22.59
C ARG A 447 7.73 19.34 -21.22
N VAL A 448 8.73 19.26 -20.36
CA VAL A 448 8.54 18.92 -18.96
C VAL A 448 8.06 20.16 -18.20
N LEU A 449 6.82 20.11 -17.72
CA LEU A 449 6.17 21.20 -17.00
C LEU A 449 6.40 21.10 -15.49
N LYS A 450 6.50 19.89 -14.97
CA LYS A 450 6.81 19.58 -13.58
C LYS A 450 7.66 18.32 -13.52
N ASN A 451 8.64 18.35 -12.64
CA ASN A 451 9.50 17.21 -12.35
C ASN A 451 9.88 17.24 -10.87
N ARG A 452 9.24 16.40 -10.07
CA ARG A 452 9.49 16.32 -8.62
C ARG A 452 10.81 15.63 -8.31
N PHE A 453 11.28 14.73 -9.18
CA PHE A 453 12.46 13.93 -8.96
C PHE A 453 13.77 14.77 -9.01
N CYS A 454 13.98 15.52 -10.08
CA CYS A 454 15.22 16.26 -10.26
C CYS A 454 15.04 17.78 -10.52
N GLY A 455 13.80 18.27 -10.58
CA GLY A 455 13.48 19.68 -10.80
C GLY A 455 13.73 20.19 -12.22
N LEU A 456 14.22 19.38 -13.15
CA LEU A 456 14.49 19.78 -14.52
C LEU A 456 13.18 19.99 -15.30
N THR A 457 12.96 21.20 -15.82
CA THR A 457 11.78 21.59 -16.59
C THR A 457 12.16 22.22 -17.93
N GLY A 458 11.17 22.55 -18.75
CA GLY A 458 11.34 23.15 -20.08
C GLY A 458 11.35 22.11 -21.21
N VAL A 459 11.73 22.52 -22.41
CA VAL A 459 11.82 21.64 -23.58
C VAL A 459 12.84 20.54 -23.32
N SER A 460 12.43 19.27 -23.46
CA SER A 460 13.28 18.10 -23.29
C SER A 460 13.82 17.57 -24.62
N GLY A 461 13.08 17.79 -25.70
CA GLY A 461 13.46 17.40 -27.05
C GLY A 461 12.26 17.36 -27.97
N HIS A 462 12.46 16.78 -29.17
CA HIS A 462 11.45 16.72 -30.20
C HIS A 462 11.28 15.29 -30.69
N LEU A 463 10.04 14.96 -31.10
CA LEU A 463 9.70 13.71 -31.77
C LEU A 463 9.13 14.02 -33.15
N TYR A 464 9.38 13.15 -34.11
CA TYR A 464 8.77 13.17 -35.43
C TYR A 464 7.66 12.14 -35.51
N TYR A 465 6.49 12.55 -35.97
CA TYR A 465 5.37 11.65 -36.27
C TYR A 465 5.39 11.26 -37.73
N ASP A 466 5.67 10.02 -38.02
CA ASP A 466 5.58 9.44 -39.37
C ASP A 466 4.12 9.15 -39.72
N GLN A 467 3.60 9.83 -40.73
CA GLN A 467 2.22 9.66 -41.16
C GLN A 467 1.93 8.32 -41.84
N GLU A 468 2.95 7.69 -42.43
CA GLU A 468 2.78 6.38 -43.15
C GLU A 468 2.68 5.24 -42.13
N THR A 469 3.54 5.22 -41.15
CA THR A 469 3.59 4.15 -40.15
C THR A 469 2.78 4.45 -38.91
N GLY A 470 2.53 5.73 -38.59
CA GLY A 470 1.90 6.22 -37.35
C GLY A 470 2.84 6.20 -36.15
N ARG A 471 4.15 5.99 -36.37
CA ARG A 471 5.17 5.88 -35.31
C ARG A 471 5.74 7.23 -34.90
N LEU A 472 6.30 7.24 -33.67
CA LEU A 472 7.09 8.36 -33.15
C LEU A 472 8.56 7.98 -33.05
N SER A 473 9.45 8.87 -33.54
CA SER A 473 10.91 8.71 -33.43
C SER A 473 11.54 9.99 -32.90
N ASP A 474 12.74 9.90 -32.31
CA ASP A 474 13.49 11.10 -31.93
C ASP A 474 13.74 11.97 -33.17
N TYR A 475 13.58 13.29 -33.00
CA TYR A 475 13.85 14.29 -34.00
C TYR A 475 14.88 15.29 -33.50
N ASP A 476 16.00 15.39 -34.21
CA ASP A 476 17.07 16.31 -33.92
C ASP A 476 16.90 17.58 -34.78
N ALA A 477 16.46 18.67 -34.14
CA ALA A 477 16.18 19.93 -34.84
C ALA A 477 17.48 20.65 -35.31
N ASP A 478 18.63 20.21 -34.78
CA ASP A 478 19.94 20.79 -35.14
C ASP A 478 20.60 20.09 -36.35
N HIS A 479 20.07 18.98 -36.82
CA HIS A 479 20.43 18.37 -38.09
C HIS A 479 19.45 18.82 -39.19
N GLU A 480 19.85 19.85 -39.91
CA GLU A 480 19.23 20.21 -41.19
C GLU A 480 19.10 19.00 -42.11
N CYS A 481 17.99 18.94 -42.84
CA CYS A 481 17.66 17.89 -43.79
C CYS A 481 18.85 17.45 -44.63
N PRO A 482 19.15 16.11 -44.79
CA PRO A 482 20.20 15.68 -45.69
C PRO A 482 19.79 15.72 -47.17
N PHE A 483 18.88 16.61 -47.56
CA PHE A 483 18.35 16.72 -48.93
C PHE A 483 18.48 18.11 -49.59
N ASP A 484 19.38 18.95 -49.09
CA ASP A 484 19.78 20.17 -49.82
C ASP A 484 21.12 19.96 -50.55
N ASP A 485 21.22 18.87 -51.34
CA ASP A 485 22.14 18.82 -52.45
C ASP A 485 21.46 19.40 -53.67
N GLU A 486 21.37 20.71 -53.77
CA GLU A 486 21.18 21.36 -55.09
C GLU A 486 22.43 21.10 -55.90
N PRO A 487 22.28 20.52 -57.12
CA PRO A 487 23.44 20.43 -58.02
C PRO A 487 23.84 21.82 -58.45
N GLU A 488 25.08 22.20 -58.16
CA GLU A 488 25.74 23.35 -58.72
C GLU A 488 25.71 23.25 -60.26
N PHE A 489 25.11 24.23 -60.93
CA PHE A 489 25.28 24.48 -62.38
C PHE A 489 26.24 25.66 -62.60
#